data_115ded14c4b33a9a6ed2fcabc43d5006
#
_entry.id   115ded14c4b33a9a6ed2fcabc43d5006
#
_cell.length_a   1.000
_cell.length_b   1.000
_cell.length_c   1.000
_cell.angle_alpha   90.00
_cell.angle_beta   90.00
_cell.angle_gamma   90.00
#
_symmetry.space_group_name_H-M   'P 1'
#
loop_
_entity.id
_entity.type
_entity.pdbx_description
1 polymer ?
#
loop_
_entity_poly.entity_id
_entity_poly.type
_entity_poly.pdbx_seq_one_letter_code
_entity_poly.pdbx_strand_id
1 'polypeptide(L)'
;MGAGGTQSQLRLFRNPGFAALAVMNFVRGMAFATIIVALALYADLFETSGFVAGLFGTAYAFVRLVLVVPVGRWIDVRDAKRLLVIGLVLQVVVLAGYVFVESALQLVGVRAFQGVSSITVYLAGTAIVGSLGPEGDRGLWVGTYQNVTAFSKLSGDLLGAGLLFFVGFESTWAIFVVLSTLSVGYVLKHLPAEPVPSDDSSSTAGKLLGLLKRRAIMALVAFRFSFSFCKEAVLIFLPVFARLEFGMNALLIGGILAGGRFTKSISQGYIGQLGDRVGRLHWFILVGIVLYAIGTAMIPLAVHADEFIDPVALTVAGREETIPGAFFVLFFCYVLLGIADSLRIPTSVTMFVREGEYQDAVGSSISLRSLSWQIGATIGPVAVGVMTDVLSYTAAFWAAATLALCAGVLFATLYRDEPPPE
;
A
#
# COMPACT_ATOMS: atom_id res chain seq x y z
N MET A 1 3.37 18.72 14.29
CA MET A 1 4.54 18.06 14.89
C MET A 1 5.48 19.16 15.35
N GLY A 2 5.66 19.38 16.66
CA GLY A 2 6.59 20.38 17.19
C GLY A 2 8.04 19.91 16.97
N ALA A 3 8.99 20.84 16.94
CA ALA A 3 10.43 20.61 16.73
C ALA A 3 11.02 19.49 17.62
N GLY A 4 10.45 19.21 18.78
CA GLY A 4 10.83 18.11 19.67
C GLY A 4 10.53 16.70 19.10
N GLY A 5 9.44 16.53 18.37
CA GLY A 5 9.06 15.24 17.78
C GLY A 5 9.99 14.82 16.63
N THR A 6 10.43 15.77 15.81
CA THR A 6 11.34 15.50 14.69
C THR A 6 12.75 15.15 15.18
N GLN A 7 13.22 15.84 16.25
CA GLN A 7 14.53 15.53 16.85
C GLN A 7 14.56 14.14 17.49
N SER A 8 13.46 13.70 18.13
CA SER A 8 13.39 12.34 18.70
C SER A 8 13.39 11.26 17.62
N GLN A 9 12.71 11.46 16.49
CA GLN A 9 12.73 10.53 15.36
C GLN A 9 14.12 10.40 14.73
N LEU A 10 14.84 11.51 14.54
CA LEU A 10 16.20 11.49 13.99
C LEU A 10 17.21 10.76 14.89
N ARG A 11 17.00 10.77 16.21
CA ARG A 11 17.85 10.03 17.15
C ARG A 11 17.79 8.52 16.95
N LEU A 12 16.66 7.98 16.45
CA LEU A 12 16.52 6.54 16.19
C LEU A 12 17.51 6.03 15.14
N PHE A 13 17.84 6.84 14.15
CA PHE A 13 18.83 6.49 13.11
C PHE A 13 20.26 6.34 13.64
N ARG A 14 20.55 6.77 14.87
CA ARG A 14 21.82 6.49 15.54
C ARG A 14 21.91 5.06 16.07
N ASN A 15 20.77 4.38 16.25
CA ASN A 15 20.76 2.95 16.57
C ASN A 15 21.07 2.15 15.28
N PRO A 16 22.16 1.36 15.25
CA PRO A 16 22.56 0.66 14.03
C PRO A 16 21.55 -0.37 13.56
N GLY A 17 20.82 -1.03 14.48
CA GLY A 17 19.76 -1.99 14.16
C GLY A 17 18.56 -1.28 13.50
N PHE A 18 18.11 -0.15 14.05
CA PHE A 18 17.05 0.64 13.44
C PHE A 18 17.46 1.20 12.08
N ALA A 19 18.69 1.72 11.95
CA ALA A 19 19.19 2.24 10.69
C ALA A 19 19.24 1.15 9.60
N ALA A 20 19.64 -0.08 9.96
CA ALA A 20 19.64 -1.21 9.04
C ALA A 20 18.22 -1.55 8.54
N LEU A 21 17.24 -1.60 9.46
CA LEU A 21 15.83 -1.81 9.11
C LEU A 21 15.25 -0.66 8.27
N ALA A 22 15.63 0.58 8.56
CA ALA A 22 15.20 1.75 7.82
C ALA A 22 15.74 1.74 6.38
N VAL A 23 17.04 1.46 6.19
CA VAL A 23 17.68 1.38 4.87
C VAL A 23 17.04 0.27 4.02
N MET A 24 16.91 -0.95 4.55
CA MET A 24 16.29 -2.04 3.79
C MET A 24 14.82 -1.74 3.44
N ASN A 25 14.08 -1.15 4.38
CA ASN A 25 12.68 -0.78 4.13
C ASN A 25 12.55 0.35 3.10
N PHE A 26 13.51 1.28 3.10
CA PHE A 26 13.57 2.34 2.09
C PHE A 26 13.82 1.76 0.69
N VAL A 27 14.83 0.92 0.51
CA VAL A 27 15.14 0.28 -0.79
C VAL A 27 13.95 -0.57 -1.26
N ARG A 28 13.39 -1.39 -0.37
CA ARG A 28 12.23 -2.23 -0.67
C ARG A 28 10.98 -1.44 -1.06
N GLY A 29 10.68 -0.37 -0.32
CA GLY A 29 9.52 0.47 -0.59
C GLY A 29 9.67 1.25 -1.90
N MET A 30 10.87 1.72 -2.21
CA MET A 30 11.20 2.37 -3.47
C MET A 30 11.04 1.40 -4.64
N ALA A 31 11.62 0.19 -4.56
CA ALA A 31 11.46 -0.85 -5.58
C ALA A 31 9.98 -1.22 -5.79
N PHE A 32 9.19 -1.38 -4.71
CA PHE A 32 7.77 -1.67 -4.81
C PHE A 32 6.99 -0.59 -5.57
N ALA A 33 7.25 0.68 -5.30
CA ALA A 33 6.57 1.78 -5.98
C ALA A 33 6.96 1.86 -7.46
N THR A 34 8.25 1.66 -7.77
CA THR A 34 8.75 1.57 -9.15
C THR A 34 8.08 0.42 -9.92
N ILE A 35 7.88 -0.74 -9.26
CA ILE A 35 7.19 -1.87 -9.87
C ILE A 35 5.76 -1.50 -10.24
N ILE A 36 5.03 -0.74 -9.41
CA ILE A 36 3.65 -0.32 -9.72
C ILE A 36 3.62 0.52 -11.01
N VAL A 37 4.56 1.45 -11.20
CA VAL A 37 4.71 2.19 -12.45
C VAL A 37 5.05 1.26 -13.62
N ALA A 38 6.00 0.34 -13.40
CA ALA A 38 6.43 -0.61 -14.43
C ALA A 38 5.32 -1.56 -14.88
N LEU A 39 4.38 -1.95 -13.99
CA LEU A 39 3.25 -2.82 -14.36
C LEU A 39 2.40 -2.23 -15.49
N ALA A 40 2.21 -0.90 -15.50
CA ALA A 40 1.50 -0.24 -16.59
C ALA A 40 2.25 -0.33 -17.92
N LEU A 41 3.59 -0.17 -17.87
CA LEU A 41 4.44 -0.29 -19.06
C LEU A 41 4.53 -1.74 -19.56
N TYR A 42 4.55 -2.72 -18.64
CA TYR A 42 4.48 -4.14 -19.02
C TYR A 42 3.11 -4.53 -19.58
N ALA A 43 2.02 -3.94 -19.06
CA ALA A 43 0.69 -4.16 -19.59
C ALA A 43 0.59 -3.73 -21.06
N ASP A 44 1.19 -2.59 -21.40
CA ASP A 44 1.29 -2.08 -22.76
C ASP A 44 2.24 -2.93 -23.61
N LEU A 45 3.46 -3.19 -23.11
CA LEU A 45 4.49 -3.99 -23.83
C LEU A 45 4.00 -5.39 -24.24
N PHE A 46 3.20 -6.03 -23.39
CA PHE A 46 2.67 -7.39 -23.63
C PHE A 46 1.24 -7.37 -24.16
N GLU A 47 0.69 -6.21 -24.51
CA GLU A 47 -0.69 -6.04 -25.02
C GLU A 47 -1.71 -6.82 -24.19
N THR A 48 -1.60 -6.72 -22.86
CA THR A 48 -2.38 -7.55 -21.94
C THR A 48 -3.84 -7.14 -21.88
N SER A 49 -4.73 -8.13 -21.76
CA SER A 49 -6.13 -7.87 -21.38
C SER A 49 -6.22 -7.30 -19.95
N GLY A 50 -7.32 -6.66 -19.63
CA GLY A 50 -7.59 -6.15 -18.28
C GLY A 50 -7.58 -7.26 -17.23
N PHE A 51 -8.10 -8.46 -17.55
CA PHE A 51 -8.02 -9.64 -16.69
C PHE A 51 -6.57 -9.97 -16.32
N VAL A 52 -5.67 -10.04 -17.30
CA VAL A 52 -4.25 -10.34 -17.08
C VAL A 52 -3.56 -9.23 -16.31
N ALA A 53 -3.83 -7.97 -16.62
CA ALA A 53 -3.34 -6.83 -15.85
C ALA A 53 -3.82 -6.90 -14.38
N GLY A 54 -5.06 -7.31 -14.15
CA GLY A 54 -5.60 -7.56 -12.82
C GLY A 54 -4.86 -8.66 -12.06
N LEU A 55 -4.42 -9.72 -12.76
CA LEU A 55 -3.61 -10.80 -12.17
C LEU A 55 -2.26 -10.30 -11.63
N PHE A 56 -1.69 -9.23 -12.16
CA PHE A 56 -0.46 -8.64 -11.62
C PHE A 56 -0.63 -8.19 -10.15
N GLY A 57 -1.80 -7.63 -9.81
CA GLY A 57 -2.14 -7.28 -8.43
C GLY A 57 -2.58 -8.48 -7.60
N THR A 58 -3.50 -9.27 -8.15
CA THR A 58 -4.11 -10.43 -7.49
C THR A 58 -3.09 -11.50 -7.10
N ALA A 59 -2.16 -11.88 -7.98
CA ALA A 59 -1.16 -12.90 -7.69
C ALA A 59 -0.28 -12.52 -6.49
N TYR A 60 0.14 -11.25 -6.44
CA TYR A 60 0.89 -10.70 -5.31
C TYR A 60 0.08 -10.73 -4.00
N ALA A 61 -1.18 -10.27 -4.04
CA ALA A 61 -2.03 -10.18 -2.84
C ALA A 61 -2.50 -11.55 -2.36
N PHE A 62 -2.82 -12.48 -3.27
CA PHE A 62 -3.25 -13.83 -2.96
C PHE A 62 -2.17 -14.61 -2.20
N VAL A 63 -0.93 -14.59 -2.68
CA VAL A 63 0.17 -15.26 -1.99
C VAL A 63 0.38 -14.68 -0.58
N ARG A 64 0.27 -13.37 -0.42
CA ARG A 64 0.32 -12.72 0.90
C ARG A 64 -0.83 -13.14 1.81
N LEU A 65 -2.04 -13.28 1.26
CA LEU A 65 -3.21 -13.76 2.01
C LEU A 65 -2.98 -15.18 2.55
N VAL A 66 -2.48 -16.08 1.71
CA VAL A 66 -2.21 -17.48 2.08
C VAL A 66 -1.09 -17.58 3.11
N LEU A 67 -0.03 -16.78 2.95
CA LEU A 67 1.18 -16.90 3.74
C LEU A 67 1.20 -16.05 5.03
N VAL A 68 0.26 -15.13 5.23
CA VAL A 68 0.28 -14.24 6.40
C VAL A 68 0.26 -15.00 7.72
N VAL A 69 -0.56 -16.04 7.82
CA VAL A 69 -0.67 -16.87 9.05
C VAL A 69 0.52 -17.82 9.21
N PRO A 70 0.94 -18.62 8.21
CA PRO A 70 2.12 -19.46 8.33
C PRO A 70 3.39 -18.69 8.69
N VAL A 71 3.65 -17.57 7.98
CA VAL A 71 4.85 -16.76 8.24
C VAL A 71 4.79 -16.12 9.62
N GLY A 72 3.63 -15.63 10.06
CA GLY A 72 3.44 -15.11 11.42
C GLY A 72 3.84 -16.14 12.47
N ARG A 73 3.33 -17.36 12.38
CA ARG A 73 3.68 -18.45 13.30
C ARG A 73 5.17 -18.83 13.26
N TRP A 74 5.81 -18.73 12.08
CA TRP A 74 7.25 -18.99 11.98
C TRP A 74 8.09 -17.92 12.68
N ILE A 75 7.64 -16.66 12.70
CA ILE A 75 8.30 -15.59 13.43
C ILE A 75 8.20 -15.81 14.94
N ASP A 76 7.07 -16.30 15.42
CA ASP A 76 6.85 -16.56 16.86
C ASP A 76 7.75 -17.68 17.41
N VAL A 77 8.11 -18.67 16.56
CA VAL A 77 8.89 -19.86 16.99
C VAL A 77 10.34 -19.88 16.50
N ARG A 78 10.74 -18.95 15.64
CA ARG A 78 12.07 -18.90 15.04
C ARG A 78 12.69 -17.50 15.17
N ASP A 79 13.98 -17.43 14.88
CA ASP A 79 14.73 -16.18 14.80
C ASP A 79 14.14 -15.27 13.69
N ALA A 80 13.50 -14.18 14.09
CA ALA A 80 12.89 -13.21 13.19
C ALA A 80 13.93 -12.60 12.23
N LYS A 81 15.20 -12.41 12.65
CA LYS A 81 16.28 -11.95 11.80
C LYS A 81 16.54 -12.91 10.64
N ARG A 82 16.57 -14.23 10.91
CA ARG A 82 16.77 -15.23 9.84
C ARG A 82 15.68 -15.17 8.80
N LEU A 83 14.42 -15.08 9.24
CA LEU A 83 13.28 -14.96 8.34
C LEU A 83 13.33 -13.64 7.55
N LEU A 84 13.71 -12.54 8.19
CA LEU A 84 13.93 -11.26 7.52
C LEU A 84 14.98 -11.39 6.41
N VAL A 85 16.13 -12.00 6.70
CA VAL A 85 17.20 -12.18 5.72
C VAL A 85 16.76 -13.08 4.56
N ILE A 86 16.07 -14.19 4.84
CA ILE A 86 15.49 -15.06 3.79
C ILE A 86 14.55 -14.25 2.90
N GLY A 87 13.64 -13.48 3.49
CA GLY A 87 12.73 -12.63 2.73
C GLY A 87 13.44 -11.58 1.88
N LEU A 88 14.53 -10.99 2.37
CA LEU A 88 15.35 -10.02 1.64
C LEU A 88 16.13 -10.67 0.49
N VAL A 89 16.69 -11.86 0.70
CA VAL A 89 17.34 -12.64 -0.39
C VAL A 89 16.33 -12.99 -1.47
N LEU A 90 15.12 -13.44 -1.09
CA LEU A 90 14.03 -13.65 -2.04
C LEU A 90 13.66 -12.36 -2.79
N GLN A 91 13.71 -11.20 -2.12
CA GLN A 91 13.47 -9.91 -2.79
C GLN A 91 14.53 -9.63 -3.86
N VAL A 92 15.80 -9.93 -3.61
CA VAL A 92 16.86 -9.80 -4.62
C VAL A 92 16.60 -10.72 -5.80
N VAL A 93 16.23 -11.98 -5.55
CA VAL A 93 15.87 -12.95 -6.61
C VAL A 93 14.68 -12.47 -7.43
N VAL A 94 13.64 -11.95 -6.77
CA VAL A 94 12.46 -11.38 -7.45
C VAL A 94 12.86 -10.21 -8.35
N LEU A 95 13.69 -9.29 -7.86
CA LEU A 95 14.13 -8.13 -8.66
C LEU A 95 14.99 -8.56 -9.84
N ALA A 96 15.87 -9.55 -9.66
CA ALA A 96 16.59 -10.18 -10.77
C ALA A 96 15.62 -10.86 -11.76
N GLY A 97 14.56 -11.49 -11.26
CA GLY A 97 13.52 -12.09 -12.08
C GLY A 97 12.84 -11.09 -13.02
N TYR A 98 12.65 -9.83 -12.60
CA TYR A 98 12.08 -8.79 -13.48
C TYR A 98 12.94 -8.48 -14.71
N VAL A 99 14.26 -8.72 -14.65
CA VAL A 99 15.16 -8.52 -15.80
C VAL A 99 14.86 -9.52 -16.93
N PHE A 100 14.37 -10.73 -16.57
CA PHE A 100 14.14 -11.84 -17.49
C PHE A 100 12.66 -12.01 -17.88
N VAL A 101 11.81 -11.03 -17.55
CA VAL A 101 10.37 -11.10 -17.89
C VAL A 101 10.18 -10.77 -19.37
N GLU A 102 9.74 -11.76 -20.14
CA GLU A 102 9.47 -11.67 -21.59
C GLU A 102 7.97 -11.86 -21.92
N SER A 103 7.14 -12.19 -20.92
CA SER A 103 5.70 -12.39 -21.11
C SER A 103 4.88 -12.02 -19.88
N ALA A 104 3.60 -11.72 -20.11
CA ALA A 104 2.66 -11.40 -19.04
C ALA A 104 2.52 -12.54 -18.01
N LEU A 105 2.55 -13.80 -18.43
CA LEU A 105 2.44 -14.96 -17.52
C LEU A 105 3.69 -15.09 -16.62
N GLN A 106 4.89 -14.86 -17.16
CA GLN A 106 6.11 -14.81 -16.36
C GLN A 106 6.03 -13.67 -15.33
N LEU A 107 5.50 -12.50 -15.72
CA LEU A 107 5.29 -11.38 -14.82
C LEU A 107 4.33 -11.75 -13.67
N VAL A 108 3.22 -12.44 -13.94
CA VAL A 108 2.31 -12.96 -12.90
C VAL A 108 3.06 -13.89 -11.94
N GLY A 109 3.92 -14.77 -12.45
CA GLY A 109 4.76 -15.65 -11.63
C GLY A 109 5.72 -14.86 -10.73
N VAL A 110 6.45 -13.89 -11.28
CA VAL A 110 7.36 -13.01 -10.51
C VAL A 110 6.59 -12.22 -9.45
N ARG A 111 5.39 -11.74 -9.76
CA ARG A 111 4.50 -11.06 -8.79
C ARG A 111 4.06 -11.97 -7.65
N ALA A 112 3.75 -13.25 -7.93
CA ALA A 112 3.46 -14.24 -6.90
C ALA A 112 4.67 -14.44 -5.96
N PHE A 113 5.87 -14.64 -6.52
CA PHE A 113 7.11 -14.74 -5.73
C PHE A 113 7.40 -13.47 -4.93
N GLN A 114 7.11 -12.30 -5.47
CA GLN A 114 7.20 -11.04 -4.75
C GLN A 114 6.25 -11.00 -3.55
N GLY A 115 5.07 -11.64 -3.65
CA GLY A 115 4.14 -11.81 -2.53
C GLY A 115 4.79 -12.55 -1.35
N VAL A 116 5.53 -13.65 -1.62
CA VAL A 116 6.27 -14.43 -0.59
C VAL A 116 7.29 -13.56 0.13
N SER A 117 8.19 -12.93 -0.64
CA SER A 117 9.22 -12.05 -0.10
C SER A 117 8.61 -10.90 0.72
N SER A 118 7.61 -10.24 0.14
CA SER A 118 7.01 -9.04 0.74
C SER A 118 6.33 -9.32 2.08
N ILE A 119 5.58 -10.43 2.22
CA ILE A 119 4.91 -10.76 3.49
C ILE A 119 5.93 -11.15 4.56
N THR A 120 6.95 -11.91 4.19
CA THR A 120 8.01 -12.35 5.09
C THR A 120 8.79 -11.15 5.65
N VAL A 121 9.24 -10.24 4.77
CA VAL A 121 9.99 -9.03 5.19
C VAL A 121 9.10 -8.08 5.99
N TYR A 122 7.83 -7.94 5.61
CA TYR A 122 6.89 -7.04 6.32
C TYR A 122 6.65 -7.50 7.75
N LEU A 123 6.32 -8.78 7.96
CA LEU A 123 6.03 -9.31 9.30
C LEU A 123 7.28 -9.35 10.16
N ALA A 124 8.39 -9.91 9.65
CA ALA A 124 9.64 -9.99 10.40
C ALA A 124 10.21 -8.60 10.73
N GLY A 125 10.22 -7.68 9.76
CA GLY A 125 10.70 -6.32 9.97
C GLY A 125 9.87 -5.54 11.00
N THR A 126 8.54 -5.69 10.98
CA THR A 126 7.65 -5.02 11.95
C THR A 126 7.83 -5.61 13.36
N ALA A 127 7.96 -6.93 13.47
CA ALA A 127 8.20 -7.60 14.75
C ALA A 127 9.53 -7.14 15.38
N ILE A 128 10.61 -7.11 14.59
CA ILE A 128 11.93 -6.68 15.07
C ILE A 128 11.92 -5.20 15.47
N VAL A 129 11.30 -4.31 14.70
CA VAL A 129 11.19 -2.88 15.09
C VAL A 129 10.42 -2.73 16.40
N GLY A 130 9.36 -3.51 16.59
CA GLY A 130 8.59 -3.52 17.83
C GLY A 130 9.41 -4.00 19.03
N SER A 131 10.31 -4.98 18.86
CA SER A 131 11.17 -5.48 19.94
C SER A 131 12.39 -4.60 20.23
N LEU A 132 12.92 -3.89 19.23
CA LEU A 132 14.04 -2.95 19.42
C LEU A 132 13.64 -1.70 20.20
N GLY A 133 12.36 -1.31 20.15
CA GLY A 133 11.85 -0.13 20.86
C GLY A 133 11.74 -0.39 22.37
N PRO A 134 12.29 0.52 23.24
CA PRO A 134 12.09 0.44 24.69
C PRO A 134 10.60 0.44 25.05
N GLU A 135 10.27 -0.14 26.20
CA GLU A 135 8.93 -0.05 26.76
C GLU A 135 8.52 1.42 26.95
N GLY A 136 7.35 1.79 26.41
CA GLY A 136 6.89 3.19 26.36
C GLY A 136 7.18 3.92 25.05
N ASP A 137 8.24 3.58 24.30
CA ASP A 137 8.62 4.23 23.05
C ASP A 137 8.35 3.40 21.78
N ARG A 138 7.80 2.19 21.93
CA ARG A 138 7.52 1.27 20.80
C ARG A 138 6.70 1.94 19.69
N GLY A 139 5.73 2.77 20.06
CA GLY A 139 4.92 3.53 19.11
C GLY A 139 5.74 4.50 18.26
N LEU A 140 6.74 5.17 18.85
CA LEU A 140 7.65 6.07 18.13
C LEU A 140 8.51 5.29 17.12
N TRP A 141 9.05 4.13 17.51
CA TRP A 141 9.88 3.27 16.65
C TRP A 141 9.10 2.75 15.45
N VAL A 142 7.94 2.13 15.71
CA VAL A 142 7.06 1.62 14.64
C VAL A 142 6.54 2.75 13.76
N GLY A 143 6.14 3.87 14.34
CA GLY A 143 5.68 5.05 13.60
C GLY A 143 6.75 5.63 12.68
N THR A 144 8.01 5.76 13.17
CA THR A 144 9.13 6.24 12.36
C THR A 144 9.46 5.27 11.23
N TYR A 145 9.42 3.95 11.49
CA TYR A 145 9.60 2.93 10.47
C TYR A 145 8.51 3.00 9.37
N GLN A 146 7.26 3.27 9.74
CA GLN A 146 6.17 3.48 8.78
C GLN A 146 6.34 4.78 7.97
N ASN A 147 6.89 5.83 8.58
CA ASN A 147 7.23 7.07 7.87
C ASN A 147 8.32 6.82 6.82
N VAL A 148 9.35 6.02 7.14
CA VAL A 148 10.35 5.58 6.15
C VAL A 148 9.68 4.84 4.99
N THR A 149 8.70 3.95 5.27
CA THR A 149 7.94 3.24 4.24
C THR A 149 7.16 4.20 3.33
N ALA A 150 6.53 5.22 3.90
CA ALA A 150 5.76 6.21 3.12
C ALA A 150 6.68 7.03 2.22
N PHE A 151 7.80 7.52 2.78
CA PHE A 151 8.79 8.30 2.05
C PHE A 151 9.49 7.48 0.95
N SER A 152 9.80 6.21 1.21
CA SER A 152 10.41 5.33 0.22
C SER A 152 9.52 5.10 -1.00
N LYS A 153 8.21 4.96 -0.78
CA LYS A 153 7.24 4.80 -1.88
C LYS A 153 7.12 6.06 -2.72
N LEU A 154 7.09 7.24 -2.08
CA LEU A 154 7.12 8.52 -2.77
C LEU A 154 8.39 8.68 -3.62
N SER A 155 9.55 8.32 -3.04
CA SER A 155 10.82 8.32 -3.76
C SER A 155 10.83 7.35 -4.94
N GLY A 156 10.20 6.18 -4.80
CA GLY A 156 10.09 5.19 -5.87
C GLY A 156 9.16 5.64 -7.01
N ASP A 157 8.08 6.37 -6.70
CA ASP A 157 7.21 6.94 -7.73
C ASP A 157 7.95 7.99 -8.57
N LEU A 158 8.83 8.79 -7.96
CA LEU A 158 9.58 9.82 -8.66
C LEU A 158 10.89 9.30 -9.24
N LEU A 159 11.80 8.83 -8.38
CA LEU A 159 13.14 8.40 -8.80
C LEU A 159 13.10 7.09 -9.58
N GLY A 160 12.27 6.13 -9.14
CA GLY A 160 12.11 4.86 -9.84
C GLY A 160 11.43 5.01 -11.20
N ALA A 161 10.43 5.88 -11.31
CA ALA A 161 9.82 6.24 -12.60
C ALA A 161 10.83 6.98 -13.50
N GLY A 162 11.65 7.86 -12.93
CA GLY A 162 12.76 8.49 -13.64
C GLY A 162 13.77 7.47 -14.18
N LEU A 163 14.16 6.49 -13.36
CA LEU A 163 15.05 5.41 -13.82
C LEU A 163 14.40 4.63 -14.99
N LEU A 164 13.13 4.22 -14.87
CA LEU A 164 12.43 3.55 -15.97
C LEU A 164 12.41 4.39 -17.26
N PHE A 165 12.23 5.69 -17.14
CA PHE A 165 12.16 6.60 -18.28
C PHE A 165 13.53 6.84 -18.94
N PHE A 166 14.60 7.05 -18.14
CA PHE A 166 15.91 7.44 -18.68
C PHE A 166 16.80 6.25 -19.03
N VAL A 167 16.76 5.16 -18.25
CA VAL A 167 17.69 4.03 -18.42
C VAL A 167 16.99 2.71 -18.78
N GLY A 168 15.65 2.67 -18.80
CA GLY A 168 14.85 1.50 -19.18
C GLY A 168 14.73 0.43 -18.10
N PHE A 169 14.07 -0.69 -18.45
CA PHE A 169 13.74 -1.76 -17.50
C PHE A 169 14.97 -2.46 -16.93
N GLU A 170 15.83 -2.98 -17.80
CA GLU A 170 16.98 -3.81 -17.41
C GLU A 170 17.90 -3.09 -16.43
N SER A 171 18.33 -1.86 -16.78
CA SER A 171 19.19 -1.05 -15.95
C SER A 171 18.54 -0.67 -14.62
N THR A 172 17.23 -0.36 -14.65
CA THR A 172 16.48 -0.04 -13.43
C THR A 172 16.44 -1.23 -12.47
N TRP A 173 16.14 -2.43 -12.98
CA TRP A 173 16.12 -3.63 -12.13
C TRP A 173 17.51 -4.02 -11.66
N ALA A 174 18.55 -3.89 -12.49
CA ALA A 174 19.94 -4.11 -12.08
C ALA A 174 20.35 -3.18 -10.92
N ILE A 175 20.01 -1.91 -10.99
CA ILE A 175 20.23 -0.95 -9.89
C ILE A 175 19.53 -1.42 -8.61
N PHE A 176 18.25 -1.81 -8.69
CA PHE A 176 17.53 -2.28 -7.50
C PHE A 176 18.06 -3.61 -6.97
N VAL A 177 18.55 -4.51 -7.80
CA VAL A 177 19.25 -5.74 -7.38
C VAL A 177 20.48 -5.38 -6.56
N VAL A 178 21.32 -4.47 -7.05
CA VAL A 178 22.53 -4.01 -6.34
C VAL A 178 22.17 -3.35 -5.00
N LEU A 179 21.24 -2.39 -5.00
CA LEU A 179 20.80 -1.70 -3.78
C LEU A 179 20.20 -2.67 -2.76
N SER A 180 19.39 -3.64 -3.22
CA SER A 180 18.80 -4.65 -2.35
C SER A 180 19.85 -5.59 -1.77
N THR A 181 20.86 -6.00 -2.57
CA THR A 181 21.98 -6.83 -2.11
C THR A 181 22.80 -6.11 -1.06
N LEU A 182 23.11 -4.83 -1.29
CA LEU A 182 23.81 -3.99 -0.30
C LEU A 182 23.01 -3.85 0.99
N SER A 183 21.68 -3.72 0.89
CA SER A 183 20.80 -3.64 2.06
C SER A 183 20.78 -4.94 2.87
N VAL A 184 20.85 -6.11 2.20
CA VAL A 184 21.01 -7.42 2.87
C VAL A 184 22.32 -7.45 3.66
N GLY A 185 23.43 -7.08 3.04
CA GLY A 185 24.74 -7.02 3.70
C GLY A 185 24.73 -6.07 4.91
N TYR A 186 24.06 -4.93 4.78
CA TYR A 186 23.93 -3.96 5.87
C TYR A 186 23.12 -4.50 7.05
N VAL A 187 22.00 -5.20 6.76
CA VAL A 187 21.17 -5.87 7.78
C VAL A 187 21.95 -6.99 8.47
N LEU A 188 22.68 -7.83 7.73
CA LEU A 188 23.48 -8.91 8.31
C LEU A 188 24.52 -8.38 9.29
N LYS A 189 25.17 -7.25 8.97
CA LYS A 189 26.23 -6.66 9.77
C LYS A 189 25.73 -5.93 11.02
N HIS A 190 24.60 -5.22 10.95
CA HIS A 190 24.22 -4.26 12.00
C HIS A 190 22.99 -4.66 12.80
N LEU A 191 22.17 -5.61 12.32
CA LEU A 191 21.00 -6.06 13.05
C LEU A 191 21.42 -7.18 14.03
N PRO A 192 21.22 -7.00 15.35
CA PRO A 192 21.49 -8.05 16.32
C PRO A 192 20.55 -9.25 16.13
N ALA A 193 21.03 -10.44 16.49
CA ALA A 193 20.19 -11.64 16.58
C ALA A 193 19.55 -11.67 17.96
N GLU A 194 18.44 -11.02 18.14
CA GLU A 194 17.65 -11.08 19.37
C GLU A 194 16.39 -11.90 19.17
N PRO A 195 16.03 -12.79 20.12
CA PRO A 195 14.73 -13.45 20.09
C PRO A 195 13.64 -12.38 20.21
N VAL A 196 12.68 -12.38 19.30
CA VAL A 196 11.46 -11.59 19.49
C VAL A 196 10.65 -12.29 20.59
N PRO A 197 10.30 -11.61 21.70
CA PRO A 197 9.44 -12.18 22.70
C PRO A 197 8.13 -12.63 22.04
N SER A 198 7.81 -13.91 22.14
CA SER A 198 6.50 -14.41 21.75
C SER A 198 5.48 -13.85 22.73
N ASP A 199 4.71 -12.86 22.33
CA ASP A 199 3.49 -12.52 23.03
C ASP A 199 2.54 -13.72 22.84
N ASP A 200 2.14 -14.37 23.91
CA ASP A 200 1.21 -15.50 23.95
C ASP A 200 -0.23 -15.12 23.52
N SER A 201 -0.36 -14.07 22.74
CA SER A 201 -1.60 -13.65 22.09
C SER A 201 -1.98 -14.60 20.94
N SER A 202 -2.10 -15.89 21.23
CA SER A 202 -2.76 -16.83 20.34
C SER A 202 -4.20 -16.35 20.17
N SER A 203 -4.49 -15.63 19.08
CA SER A 203 -5.85 -15.28 18.72
C SER A 203 -6.59 -16.59 18.47
N THR A 204 -7.29 -17.05 19.48
CA THR A 204 -8.08 -18.26 19.37
C THR A 204 -9.17 -18.00 18.32
N ALA A 205 -9.35 -18.91 17.35
CA ALA A 205 -10.37 -18.78 16.31
C ALA A 205 -11.76 -18.45 16.90
N GLY A 206 -12.03 -18.89 18.13
CA GLY A 206 -13.23 -18.54 18.89
C GLY A 206 -13.36 -17.04 19.20
N LYS A 207 -12.27 -16.35 19.53
CA LYS A 207 -12.30 -14.89 19.77
C LYS A 207 -12.57 -14.12 18.46
N LEU A 208 -12.02 -14.57 17.33
CA LEU A 208 -12.29 -13.99 16.02
C LEU A 208 -13.76 -14.10 15.62
N LEU A 209 -14.36 -15.29 15.79
CA LEU A 209 -15.79 -15.52 15.50
C LEU A 209 -16.69 -14.75 16.47
N GLY A 210 -16.29 -14.61 17.74
CA GLY A 210 -17.00 -13.80 18.73
C GLY A 210 -17.06 -12.32 18.33
N LEU A 211 -15.92 -11.77 17.88
CA LEU A 211 -15.84 -10.38 17.40
C LEU A 211 -16.70 -10.12 16.16
N LEU A 212 -16.77 -11.07 15.22
CA LEU A 212 -17.61 -10.94 14.00
C LEU A 212 -19.11 -10.89 14.29
N LYS A 213 -19.58 -11.29 15.49
CA LYS A 213 -21.00 -11.14 15.88
C LYS A 213 -21.35 -9.70 16.27
N ARG A 214 -20.38 -8.84 16.53
CA ARG A 214 -20.62 -7.43 16.84
C ARG A 214 -20.87 -6.64 15.57
N ARG A 215 -21.96 -5.85 15.56
CA ARG A 215 -22.34 -5.00 14.41
C ARG A 215 -21.25 -4.00 14.04
N ALA A 216 -20.58 -3.38 15.05
CA ALA A 216 -19.50 -2.44 14.82
C ALA A 216 -18.29 -3.09 14.12
N ILE A 217 -17.88 -4.29 14.53
CA ILE A 217 -16.80 -5.04 13.87
C ILE A 217 -17.19 -5.48 12.47
N MET A 218 -18.44 -5.94 12.26
CA MET A 218 -18.91 -6.28 10.89
C MET A 218 -18.89 -5.05 9.97
N ALA A 219 -19.33 -3.90 10.47
CA ALA A 219 -19.27 -2.64 9.71
C ALA A 219 -17.83 -2.27 9.33
N LEU A 220 -16.90 -2.37 10.27
CA LEU A 220 -15.48 -2.09 10.06
C LEU A 220 -14.83 -3.08 9.08
N VAL A 221 -15.16 -4.38 9.18
CA VAL A 221 -14.67 -5.44 8.28
C VAL A 221 -15.19 -5.22 6.86
N ALA A 222 -16.48 -4.96 6.68
CA ALA A 222 -17.09 -4.69 5.38
C ALA A 222 -16.50 -3.43 4.74
N PHE A 223 -16.36 -2.34 5.52
CA PHE A 223 -15.66 -1.14 5.08
C PHE A 223 -14.24 -1.45 4.66
N ARG A 224 -13.48 -2.19 5.47
CA ARG A 224 -12.07 -2.47 5.22
C ARG A 224 -11.84 -3.34 3.98
N PHE A 225 -12.72 -4.32 3.76
CA PHE A 225 -12.75 -5.14 2.55
C PHE A 225 -12.97 -4.27 1.30
N SER A 226 -14.06 -3.49 1.29
CA SER A 226 -14.40 -2.62 0.17
C SER A 226 -13.33 -1.57 -0.09
N PHE A 227 -12.77 -1.00 0.98
CA PHE A 227 -11.66 -0.06 0.87
C PHE A 227 -10.46 -0.67 0.16
N SER A 228 -10.02 -1.87 0.55
CA SER A 228 -8.87 -2.50 -0.07
C SER A 228 -9.14 -2.95 -1.49
N PHE A 229 -10.36 -3.45 -1.77
CA PHE A 229 -10.82 -3.80 -3.11
C PHE A 229 -10.65 -2.61 -4.07
N CYS A 230 -11.26 -1.47 -3.74
CA CYS A 230 -11.19 -0.27 -4.57
C CYS A 230 -9.77 0.29 -4.67
N LYS A 231 -9.04 0.30 -3.55
CA LYS A 231 -7.70 0.87 -3.51
C LYS A 231 -6.69 0.10 -4.35
N GLU A 232 -6.65 -1.22 -4.22
CA GLU A 232 -5.71 -2.06 -4.97
C GLU A 232 -6.08 -2.11 -6.45
N ALA A 233 -7.39 -2.07 -6.78
CA ALA A 233 -7.85 -1.95 -8.15
C ALA A 233 -7.39 -0.61 -8.78
N VAL A 234 -7.63 0.52 -8.11
CA VAL A 234 -7.17 1.84 -8.60
C VAL A 234 -5.64 1.90 -8.69
N LEU A 235 -4.92 1.31 -7.73
CA LEU A 235 -3.45 1.30 -7.74
C LEU A 235 -2.87 0.59 -8.98
N ILE A 236 -3.54 -0.44 -9.48
CA ILE A 236 -3.14 -1.18 -10.69
C ILE A 236 -3.70 -0.50 -11.95
N PHE A 237 -5.00 -0.21 -11.97
CA PHE A 237 -5.68 0.21 -13.20
C PHE A 237 -5.56 1.69 -13.54
N LEU A 238 -5.32 2.59 -12.59
CA LEU A 238 -5.08 4.00 -12.90
C LEU A 238 -3.78 4.19 -13.72
N PRO A 239 -2.62 3.59 -13.34
CA PRO A 239 -1.42 3.63 -14.17
C PRO A 239 -1.60 2.96 -15.54
N VAL A 240 -2.29 1.79 -15.58
CA VAL A 240 -2.57 1.07 -16.82
C VAL A 240 -3.45 1.92 -17.74
N PHE A 241 -4.51 2.52 -17.22
CA PHE A 241 -5.38 3.43 -17.96
C PHE A 241 -4.62 4.65 -18.48
N ALA A 242 -3.75 5.26 -17.64
CA ALA A 242 -2.92 6.38 -18.06
C ALA A 242 -1.95 5.99 -19.19
N ARG A 243 -1.44 4.76 -19.18
CA ARG A 243 -0.53 4.26 -20.23
C ARG A 243 -1.26 3.92 -21.52
N LEU A 244 -2.33 3.11 -21.43
CA LEU A 244 -2.99 2.55 -22.61
C LEU A 244 -3.86 3.58 -23.36
N GLU A 245 -4.58 4.45 -22.62
CA GLU A 245 -5.48 5.43 -23.24
C GLU A 245 -4.77 6.72 -23.68
N PHE A 246 -3.72 7.15 -22.95
CA PHE A 246 -3.08 8.44 -23.18
C PHE A 246 -1.59 8.34 -23.54
N GLY A 247 -1.04 7.13 -23.68
CA GLY A 247 0.38 6.93 -24.02
C GLY A 247 1.37 7.48 -22.99
N MET A 248 0.92 7.75 -21.73
CA MET A 248 1.79 8.37 -20.73
C MET A 248 3.03 7.52 -20.45
N ASN A 249 4.17 8.19 -20.37
CA ASN A 249 5.44 7.56 -20.02
C ASN A 249 5.58 7.31 -18.50
N ALA A 250 6.63 6.60 -18.10
CA ALA A 250 6.87 6.26 -16.69
C ALA A 250 6.93 7.50 -15.79
N LEU A 251 7.54 8.60 -16.26
CA LEU A 251 7.72 9.80 -15.46
C LEU A 251 6.39 10.48 -15.13
N LEU A 252 5.47 10.56 -16.10
CA LEU A 252 4.13 11.12 -15.90
C LEU A 252 3.31 10.22 -14.95
N ILE A 253 3.31 8.91 -15.17
CA ILE A 253 2.61 7.97 -14.28
C ILE A 253 3.15 8.06 -12.85
N GLY A 254 4.47 8.09 -12.69
CA GLY A 254 5.11 8.27 -11.39
C GLY A 254 4.73 9.60 -10.73
N GLY A 255 4.64 10.68 -11.51
CA GLY A 255 4.18 11.99 -11.04
C GLY A 255 2.76 11.96 -10.49
N ILE A 256 1.82 11.30 -11.18
CA ILE A 256 0.44 11.10 -10.70
C ILE A 256 0.45 10.39 -9.34
N LEU A 257 1.14 9.26 -9.24
CA LEU A 257 1.19 8.46 -8.02
C LEU A 257 1.89 9.19 -6.86
N ALA A 258 2.96 9.93 -7.16
CA ALA A 258 3.67 10.75 -6.19
C ALA A 258 2.77 11.86 -5.60
N GLY A 259 1.96 12.52 -6.44
CA GLY A 259 1.03 13.58 -6.00
C GLY A 259 0.08 13.11 -4.90
N GLY A 260 -0.58 11.97 -5.08
CA GLY A 260 -1.49 11.42 -4.08
C GLY A 260 -0.77 10.94 -2.81
N ARG A 261 0.43 10.33 -2.93
CA ARG A 261 1.21 9.92 -1.74
C ARG A 261 1.75 11.10 -0.96
N PHE A 262 2.20 12.14 -1.66
CA PHE A 262 2.64 13.39 -1.03
C PHE A 262 1.52 14.05 -0.25
N THR A 263 0.37 14.24 -0.90
CA THR A 263 -0.83 14.84 -0.28
C THR A 263 -1.28 14.03 0.94
N LYS A 264 -1.33 12.70 0.82
CA LYS A 264 -1.61 11.83 1.95
C LYS A 264 -0.64 12.04 3.11
N SER A 265 0.65 12.12 2.84
CA SER A 265 1.68 12.25 3.88
C SER A 265 1.56 13.57 4.65
N ILE A 266 1.23 14.66 3.97
CA ILE A 266 1.04 15.98 4.60
C ILE A 266 -0.27 16.01 5.39
N SER A 267 -1.38 15.57 4.79
CA SER A 267 -2.70 15.68 5.39
C SER A 267 -2.92 14.71 6.56
N GLN A 268 -2.24 13.56 6.58
CA GLN A 268 -2.43 12.53 7.61
C GLN A 268 -2.12 13.02 9.02
N GLY A 269 -1.12 13.89 9.20
CA GLY A 269 -0.78 14.47 10.50
C GLY A 269 -1.85 15.43 11.02
N TYR A 270 -2.37 16.29 10.16
CA TYR A 270 -3.45 17.22 10.49
C TYR A 270 -4.75 16.50 10.82
N ILE A 271 -5.09 15.52 10.02
CA ILE A 271 -6.33 14.75 10.16
C ILE A 271 -6.30 13.90 11.42
N GLY A 272 -5.16 13.33 11.81
CA GLY A 272 -5.00 12.63 13.08
C GLY A 272 -5.33 13.52 14.26
N GLN A 273 -4.72 14.72 14.31
CA GLN A 273 -4.98 15.70 15.38
C GLN A 273 -6.45 16.19 15.40
N LEU A 274 -7.05 16.36 14.21
CA LEU A 274 -8.44 16.77 14.10
C LEU A 274 -9.38 15.65 14.60
N GLY A 275 -9.07 14.39 14.30
CA GLY A 275 -9.81 13.21 14.77
C GLY A 275 -9.82 13.12 16.30
N ASP A 276 -8.66 13.34 16.93
CA ASP A 276 -8.52 13.35 18.39
C ASP A 276 -9.35 14.45 19.05
N ARG A 277 -9.47 15.64 18.42
CA ARG A 277 -10.25 16.76 18.93
C ARG A 277 -11.76 16.59 18.76
N VAL A 278 -12.18 16.07 17.60
CA VAL A 278 -13.61 15.96 17.26
C VAL A 278 -14.26 14.73 17.93
N GLY A 279 -13.48 13.68 18.21
CA GLY A 279 -13.93 12.47 18.91
C GLY A 279 -14.91 11.59 18.12
N ARG A 280 -15.46 12.05 16.98
CA ARG A 280 -16.44 11.33 16.16
C ARG A 280 -15.76 10.68 14.97
N LEU A 281 -14.98 9.65 15.24
CA LEU A 281 -14.11 8.98 14.24
C LEU A 281 -14.88 8.40 13.04
N HIS A 282 -16.11 7.94 13.23
CA HIS A 282 -16.93 7.35 12.14
C HIS A 282 -17.21 8.34 11.00
N TRP A 283 -17.36 9.65 11.30
CA TRP A 283 -17.55 10.66 10.26
C TRP A 283 -16.33 10.82 9.35
N PHE A 284 -15.11 10.67 9.90
CA PHE A 284 -13.88 10.71 9.09
C PHE A 284 -13.84 9.56 8.08
N ILE A 285 -14.31 8.37 8.49
CA ILE A 285 -14.44 7.24 7.56
C ILE A 285 -15.45 7.54 6.48
N LEU A 286 -16.65 8.03 6.83
CA LEU A 286 -17.72 8.32 5.87
C LEU A 286 -17.32 9.40 4.86
N VAL A 287 -16.79 10.52 5.32
CA VAL A 287 -16.29 11.60 4.45
C VAL A 287 -15.16 11.07 3.55
N GLY A 288 -14.25 10.28 4.11
CA GLY A 288 -13.18 9.67 3.33
C GLY A 288 -13.69 8.68 2.27
N ILE A 289 -14.76 7.92 2.54
CA ILE A 289 -15.39 7.04 1.54
C ILE A 289 -15.99 7.88 0.40
N VAL A 290 -16.74 8.92 0.71
CA VAL A 290 -17.38 9.79 -0.29
C VAL A 290 -16.32 10.44 -1.17
N LEU A 291 -15.29 11.04 -0.57
CA LEU A 291 -14.19 11.65 -1.32
C LEU A 291 -13.46 10.63 -2.21
N TYR A 292 -13.27 9.41 -1.71
CA TYR A 292 -12.62 8.36 -2.50
C TYR A 292 -13.49 7.91 -3.67
N ALA A 293 -14.78 7.75 -3.45
CA ALA A 293 -15.73 7.40 -4.50
C ALA A 293 -15.81 8.49 -5.57
N ILE A 294 -15.86 9.77 -5.17
CA ILE A 294 -15.82 10.90 -6.10
C ILE A 294 -14.52 10.87 -6.92
N GLY A 295 -13.36 10.80 -6.26
CA GLY A 295 -12.07 10.77 -6.95
C GLY A 295 -11.94 9.58 -7.91
N THR A 296 -12.45 8.40 -7.54
CA THR A 296 -12.46 7.22 -8.40
C THR A 296 -13.42 7.39 -9.59
N ALA A 297 -14.63 7.92 -9.35
CA ALA A 297 -15.63 8.16 -10.40
C ALA A 297 -15.21 9.25 -11.41
N MET A 298 -14.32 10.15 -11.01
CA MET A 298 -13.77 11.21 -11.88
C MET A 298 -12.64 10.71 -12.79
N ILE A 299 -12.00 9.59 -12.52
CA ILE A 299 -10.87 9.08 -13.32
C ILE A 299 -11.23 8.99 -14.82
N PRO A 300 -12.39 8.43 -15.23
CA PRO A 300 -12.75 8.33 -16.64
C PRO A 300 -12.95 9.69 -17.34
N LEU A 301 -13.19 10.79 -16.61
CA LEU A 301 -13.31 12.11 -17.19
C LEU A 301 -12.02 12.59 -17.87
N ALA A 302 -10.90 11.95 -17.55
CA ALA A 302 -9.62 12.22 -18.21
C ALA A 302 -9.67 12.04 -19.74
N VAL A 303 -10.60 11.20 -20.27
CA VAL A 303 -10.77 11.01 -21.72
C VAL A 303 -11.21 12.30 -22.43
N HIS A 304 -11.93 13.18 -21.74
CA HIS A 304 -12.40 14.46 -22.27
C HIS A 304 -11.48 15.62 -21.88
N ALA A 305 -10.35 15.36 -21.22
CA ALA A 305 -9.51 16.42 -20.66
C ALA A 305 -8.91 17.34 -21.73
N ASP A 306 -8.54 16.79 -22.89
CA ASP A 306 -7.92 17.56 -23.98
C ASP A 306 -8.93 18.52 -24.68
N GLU A 307 -10.23 18.41 -24.38
CA GLU A 307 -11.25 19.38 -24.81
C GLU A 307 -11.18 20.70 -24.01
N PHE A 308 -10.60 20.66 -22.79
CA PHE A 308 -10.59 21.80 -21.85
C PHE A 308 -9.20 22.21 -21.39
N ILE A 309 -8.21 21.33 -21.54
CA ILE A 309 -6.84 21.55 -21.07
C ILE A 309 -5.88 21.23 -22.22
N ASP A 310 -5.26 22.28 -22.76
CA ASP A 310 -4.28 22.11 -23.83
C ASP A 310 -3.07 21.30 -23.35
N PRO A 311 -2.54 20.37 -24.19
CA PRO A 311 -1.31 19.68 -23.90
C PRO A 311 -0.13 20.64 -23.73
N VAL A 312 0.71 20.38 -22.73
CA VAL A 312 1.88 21.22 -22.43
C VAL A 312 3.15 20.53 -22.90
N ALA A 313 3.87 21.16 -23.82
CA ALA A 313 5.18 20.68 -24.24
C ALA A 313 6.26 21.10 -23.22
N LEU A 314 7.06 20.15 -22.77
CA LEU A 314 8.19 20.36 -21.86
C LEU A 314 9.45 19.65 -22.38
N THR A 315 10.58 20.32 -22.23
CA THR A 315 11.88 19.68 -22.50
C THR A 315 12.47 19.15 -21.19
N VAL A 316 12.53 17.84 -21.06
CA VAL A 316 13.09 17.16 -19.87
C VAL A 316 14.40 16.47 -20.28
N ALA A 317 15.53 16.96 -19.75
CA ALA A 317 16.87 16.44 -20.05
C ALA A 317 17.18 16.34 -21.57
N GLY A 318 16.74 17.32 -22.34
CA GLY A 318 16.96 17.38 -23.79
C GLY A 318 15.99 16.55 -24.65
N ARG A 319 14.98 15.92 -24.04
CA ARG A 319 13.88 15.23 -24.74
C ARG A 319 12.63 16.09 -24.69
N GLU A 320 12.00 16.26 -25.84
CA GLU A 320 10.69 16.93 -25.92
C GLU A 320 9.60 15.93 -25.50
N GLU A 321 8.90 16.26 -24.43
CA GLU A 321 7.81 15.46 -23.89
C GLU A 321 6.53 16.29 -23.85
N THR A 322 5.42 15.69 -24.24
CA THR A 322 4.11 16.33 -24.20
C THR A 322 3.34 15.80 -23.00
N ILE A 323 2.92 16.70 -22.12
CA ILE A 323 2.01 16.38 -21.00
C ILE A 323 0.58 16.52 -21.52
N PRO A 324 -0.20 15.44 -21.69
CA PRO A 324 -1.60 15.53 -22.13
C PRO A 324 -2.46 16.16 -21.04
N GLY A 325 -3.57 16.79 -21.40
CA GLY A 325 -4.55 17.36 -20.46
C GLY A 325 -5.06 16.33 -19.45
N ALA A 326 -5.17 15.07 -19.88
CA ALA A 326 -5.52 13.92 -19.05
C ALA A 326 -4.61 13.74 -17.80
N PHE A 327 -3.32 14.12 -17.89
CA PHE A 327 -2.41 14.06 -16.75
C PHE A 327 -2.92 14.90 -15.58
N PHE A 328 -3.37 16.13 -15.83
CA PHE A 328 -3.82 17.03 -14.76
C PHE A 328 -5.08 16.51 -14.08
N VAL A 329 -6.02 15.93 -14.85
CA VAL A 329 -7.23 15.31 -14.31
C VAL A 329 -6.88 14.09 -13.45
N LEU A 330 -6.05 13.18 -13.96
CA LEU A 330 -5.64 11.99 -13.21
C LEU A 330 -4.81 12.35 -11.96
N PHE A 331 -3.93 13.34 -12.06
CA PHE A 331 -3.17 13.87 -10.94
C PHE A 331 -4.10 14.42 -9.85
N PHE A 332 -5.08 15.25 -10.23
CA PHE A 332 -6.07 15.78 -9.29
C PHE A 332 -6.90 14.69 -8.64
N CYS A 333 -7.40 13.72 -9.44
CA CYS A 333 -8.11 12.56 -8.89
C CYS A 333 -7.27 11.82 -7.85
N TYR A 334 -5.99 11.55 -8.15
CA TYR A 334 -5.13 10.80 -7.24
C TYR A 334 -4.73 11.60 -5.99
N VAL A 335 -4.61 12.93 -6.09
CA VAL A 335 -4.48 13.85 -4.95
C VAL A 335 -5.73 13.74 -4.05
N LEU A 336 -6.93 13.75 -4.62
CA LEU A 336 -8.17 13.60 -3.87
C LEU A 336 -8.25 12.23 -3.16
N LEU A 337 -7.81 11.16 -3.83
CA LEU A 337 -7.70 9.83 -3.23
C LEU A 337 -6.68 9.81 -2.07
N GLY A 338 -5.60 10.58 -2.17
CA GLY A 338 -4.61 10.76 -1.11
C GLY A 338 -5.21 11.40 0.15
N ILE A 339 -6.02 12.46 -0.02
CA ILE A 339 -6.76 13.10 1.09
C ILE A 339 -7.75 12.11 1.70
N ALA A 340 -8.52 11.41 0.89
CA ALA A 340 -9.46 10.39 1.34
C ALA A 340 -8.79 9.29 2.17
N ASP A 341 -7.61 8.84 1.74
CA ASP A 341 -6.81 7.85 2.47
C ASP A 341 -6.32 8.36 3.83
N SER A 342 -5.97 9.64 3.94
CA SER A 342 -5.53 10.24 5.19
C SER A 342 -6.65 10.34 6.23
N LEU A 343 -7.91 10.45 5.78
CA LEU A 343 -9.10 10.39 6.65
C LEU A 343 -9.36 8.96 7.14
N ARG A 344 -9.32 7.98 6.26
CA ARG A 344 -9.79 6.60 6.52
C ARG A 344 -8.78 5.72 7.24
N ILE A 345 -7.49 5.83 6.91
CA ILE A 345 -6.49 4.87 7.37
C ILE A 345 -6.24 4.96 8.87
N PRO A 346 -5.83 6.11 9.44
CA PRO A 346 -5.56 6.21 10.87
C PRO A 346 -6.84 5.96 11.68
N THR A 347 -7.94 6.57 11.29
CA THR A 347 -9.23 6.45 11.96
C THR A 347 -9.71 5.00 12.06
N SER A 348 -9.58 4.23 10.97
CA SER A 348 -9.96 2.81 11.00
C SER A 348 -9.08 1.98 11.94
N VAL A 349 -7.78 2.30 12.08
CA VAL A 349 -6.90 1.63 13.04
C VAL A 349 -7.38 1.86 14.45
N THR A 350 -7.61 3.13 14.82
CA THR A 350 -8.10 3.51 16.15
C THR A 350 -9.41 2.83 16.49
N MET A 351 -10.36 2.77 15.53
CA MET A 351 -11.65 2.12 15.76
C MET A 351 -11.52 0.61 15.96
N PHE A 352 -10.68 -0.09 15.16
CA PHE A 352 -10.43 -1.51 15.38
C PHE A 352 -9.74 -1.79 16.75
N VAL A 353 -8.83 -0.93 17.17
CA VAL A 353 -8.19 -1.04 18.50
C VAL A 353 -9.23 -0.86 19.61
N ARG A 354 -10.02 0.21 19.55
CA ARG A 354 -11.08 0.49 20.53
C ARG A 354 -12.10 -0.63 20.66
N GLU A 355 -12.59 -1.17 19.52
CA GLU A 355 -13.51 -2.31 19.54
C GLU A 355 -12.85 -3.59 20.06
N GLY A 356 -11.56 -3.76 19.83
CA GLY A 356 -10.77 -4.86 20.39
C GLY A 356 -10.58 -4.73 21.91
N GLU A 357 -10.37 -3.52 22.43
CA GLU A 357 -10.25 -3.22 23.88
C GLU A 357 -11.54 -3.58 24.62
N TYR A 358 -12.72 -3.26 24.06
CA TYR A 358 -14.02 -3.62 24.64
C TYR A 358 -14.24 -5.11 24.84
N GLN A 359 -13.48 -5.98 24.18
CA GLN A 359 -13.60 -7.44 24.24
C GLN A 359 -12.35 -8.13 24.77
N ASP A 360 -11.38 -7.37 25.26
CA ASP A 360 -10.07 -7.88 25.65
C ASP A 360 -9.44 -8.77 24.54
N ALA A 361 -9.58 -8.29 23.29
CA ALA A 361 -9.22 -9.02 22.08
C ALA A 361 -8.61 -8.12 20.99
N VAL A 362 -7.77 -7.15 21.38
CA VAL A 362 -7.15 -6.17 20.44
C VAL A 362 -6.39 -6.87 19.32
N GLY A 363 -5.60 -7.90 19.64
CA GLY A 363 -4.85 -8.65 18.65
C GLY A 363 -5.76 -9.32 17.60
N SER A 364 -6.90 -9.89 18.05
CA SER A 364 -7.90 -10.50 17.16
C SER A 364 -8.58 -9.46 16.26
N SER A 365 -8.90 -8.27 16.79
CA SER A 365 -9.49 -7.18 16.03
C SER A 365 -8.54 -6.66 14.93
N ILE A 366 -7.25 -6.49 15.24
CA ILE A 366 -6.22 -6.10 14.26
C ILE A 366 -6.00 -7.20 13.22
N SER A 367 -6.11 -8.48 13.62
CA SER A 367 -6.04 -9.60 12.69
C SER A 367 -7.20 -9.59 11.69
N LEU A 368 -8.45 -9.34 12.14
CA LEU A 368 -9.63 -9.17 11.26
C LEU A 368 -9.44 -8.00 10.30
N ARG A 369 -8.90 -6.88 10.78
CA ARG A 369 -8.56 -5.73 9.94
C ARG A 369 -7.57 -6.09 8.84
N SER A 370 -6.54 -6.89 9.16
CA SER A 370 -5.54 -7.33 8.19
C SER A 370 -6.11 -8.32 7.19
N LEU A 371 -6.88 -9.30 7.65
CA LEU A 371 -7.52 -10.32 6.80
C LEU A 371 -8.50 -9.71 5.82
N SER A 372 -9.37 -8.80 6.28
CA SER A 372 -10.32 -8.08 5.41
C SER A 372 -9.60 -7.32 4.30
N TRP A 373 -8.46 -6.70 4.63
CA TRP A 373 -7.62 -6.03 3.63
C TRP A 373 -7.10 -7.00 2.57
N GLN A 374 -6.51 -8.12 3.00
CA GLN A 374 -5.89 -9.07 2.07
C GLN A 374 -6.91 -9.70 1.12
N ILE A 375 -8.13 -10.00 1.61
CA ILE A 375 -9.21 -10.54 0.78
C ILE A 375 -9.62 -9.52 -0.28
N GLY A 376 -9.89 -8.27 0.10
CA GLY A 376 -10.26 -7.22 -0.84
C GLY A 376 -9.15 -6.92 -1.87
N ALA A 377 -7.90 -6.88 -1.41
CA ALA A 377 -6.73 -6.68 -2.26
C ALA A 377 -6.50 -7.82 -3.28
N THR A 378 -6.93 -9.03 -2.93
CA THR A 378 -6.84 -10.20 -3.83
C THR A 378 -7.92 -10.16 -4.91
N ILE A 379 -9.15 -9.82 -4.54
CA ILE A 379 -10.30 -9.89 -5.46
C ILE A 379 -10.39 -8.62 -6.32
N GLY A 380 -10.07 -7.45 -5.76
CA GLY A 380 -10.26 -6.15 -6.40
C GLY A 380 -9.63 -6.03 -7.79
N PRO A 381 -8.32 -6.24 -7.94
CA PRO A 381 -7.66 -6.07 -9.23
C PRO A 381 -8.22 -6.99 -10.32
N VAL A 382 -8.41 -8.28 -10.07
CA VAL A 382 -8.93 -9.20 -11.08
C VAL A 382 -10.39 -8.90 -11.43
N ALA A 383 -11.23 -8.55 -10.45
CA ALA A 383 -12.62 -8.23 -10.70
C ALA A 383 -12.77 -6.97 -11.57
N VAL A 384 -12.00 -5.91 -11.26
CA VAL A 384 -11.96 -4.69 -12.08
C VAL A 384 -11.36 -4.97 -13.46
N GLY A 385 -10.34 -5.84 -13.57
CA GLY A 385 -9.76 -6.26 -14.84
C GLY A 385 -10.76 -6.97 -15.76
N VAL A 386 -11.56 -7.88 -15.22
CA VAL A 386 -12.66 -8.50 -15.99
C VAL A 386 -13.68 -7.44 -16.45
N MET A 387 -14.00 -6.46 -15.58
CA MET A 387 -14.92 -5.40 -15.95
C MET A 387 -14.39 -4.50 -17.07
N THR A 388 -13.07 -4.24 -17.09
CA THR A 388 -12.47 -3.48 -18.19
C THR A 388 -12.54 -4.20 -19.53
N ASP A 389 -12.38 -5.53 -19.54
CA ASP A 389 -12.45 -6.35 -20.75
C ASP A 389 -13.89 -6.52 -21.28
N VAL A 390 -14.86 -6.70 -20.35
CA VAL A 390 -16.26 -7.01 -20.74
C VAL A 390 -17.07 -5.74 -21.01
N LEU A 391 -16.77 -4.65 -20.31
CA LEU A 391 -17.54 -3.41 -20.38
C LEU A 391 -16.66 -2.25 -20.88
N SER A 392 -15.94 -1.58 -19.98
CA SER A 392 -15.02 -0.48 -20.27
C SER A 392 -14.28 -0.05 -19.01
N TYR A 393 -13.20 0.73 -19.14
CA TYR A 393 -12.55 1.40 -18.00
C TYR A 393 -13.52 2.28 -17.21
N THR A 394 -14.39 3.04 -17.90
CA THR A 394 -15.40 3.89 -17.28
C THR A 394 -16.32 3.10 -16.37
N ALA A 395 -16.92 2.02 -16.88
CA ALA A 395 -17.80 1.16 -16.11
C ALA A 395 -17.10 0.51 -14.91
N ALA A 396 -15.84 0.10 -15.09
CA ALA A 396 -15.03 -0.53 -14.04
C ALA A 396 -14.73 0.44 -12.89
N PHE A 397 -14.32 1.69 -13.18
CA PHE A 397 -14.09 2.72 -12.15
C PHE A 397 -15.39 3.15 -11.46
N TRP A 398 -16.50 3.27 -12.20
CA TRP A 398 -17.80 3.58 -11.60
C TRP A 398 -18.33 2.45 -10.73
N ALA A 399 -18.13 1.19 -11.12
CA ALA A 399 -18.47 0.04 -10.28
C ALA A 399 -17.64 0.03 -8.98
N ALA A 400 -16.35 0.32 -9.05
CA ALA A 400 -15.50 0.44 -7.87
C ALA A 400 -15.96 1.60 -6.95
N ALA A 401 -16.29 2.76 -7.52
CA ALA A 401 -16.82 3.89 -6.76
C ALA A 401 -18.17 3.57 -6.10
N THR A 402 -19.06 2.90 -6.82
CA THR A 402 -20.36 2.46 -6.30
C THR A 402 -20.21 1.47 -5.16
N LEU A 403 -19.30 0.48 -5.29
CA LEU A 403 -19.01 -0.46 -4.22
C LEU A 403 -18.50 0.27 -2.95
N ALA A 404 -17.64 1.29 -3.12
CA ALA A 404 -17.17 2.10 -2.00
C ALA A 404 -18.34 2.82 -1.30
N LEU A 405 -19.27 3.43 -2.07
CA LEU A 405 -20.47 4.09 -1.52
C LEU A 405 -21.41 3.12 -0.83
N CYS A 406 -21.68 1.95 -1.43
CA CYS A 406 -22.49 0.91 -0.82
C CYS A 406 -21.91 0.45 0.53
N ALA A 407 -20.60 0.28 0.60
CA ALA A 407 -19.93 -0.03 1.86
C ALA A 407 -20.01 1.12 2.87
N GLY A 408 -20.00 2.36 2.41
CA GLY A 408 -20.23 3.55 3.24
C GLY A 408 -21.62 3.58 3.84
N VAL A 409 -22.64 3.30 3.04
CA VAL A 409 -24.04 3.19 3.51
C VAL A 409 -24.18 2.05 4.52
N LEU A 410 -23.61 0.87 4.20
CA LEU A 410 -23.61 -0.27 5.12
C LEU A 410 -22.90 0.08 6.43
N PHE A 411 -21.74 0.75 6.36
CA PHE A 411 -21.03 1.21 7.54
C PHE A 411 -21.87 2.19 8.38
N ALA A 412 -22.52 3.18 7.74
CA ALA A 412 -23.35 4.17 8.44
C ALA A 412 -24.60 3.53 9.10
N THR A 413 -25.15 2.47 8.52
CA THR A 413 -26.34 1.78 9.06
C THR A 413 -25.99 0.79 10.19
N LEU A 414 -24.86 0.11 10.09
CA LEU A 414 -24.46 -0.91 11.05
C LEU A 414 -23.65 -0.34 12.22
N TYR A 415 -22.82 0.68 11.97
CA TYR A 415 -21.98 1.26 13.01
C TYR A 415 -22.81 2.20 13.88
N ARG A 416 -22.89 1.89 15.17
CA ARG A 416 -23.41 2.77 16.20
C ARG A 416 -22.33 3.01 17.23
N ASP A 417 -22.14 4.25 17.64
CA ASP A 417 -21.28 4.58 18.79
C ASP A 417 -21.99 4.04 20.06
N GLU A 418 -21.70 2.78 20.38
CA GLU A 418 -22.17 2.19 21.63
C GLU A 418 -21.20 2.68 22.74
N PRO A 419 -21.74 3.14 23.90
CA PRO A 419 -20.89 3.42 25.04
C PRO A 419 -20.17 2.14 25.49
N PRO A 420 -19.01 2.26 26.16
CA PRO A 420 -18.33 1.10 26.71
C PRO A 420 -19.31 0.33 27.62
N PRO A 421 -19.28 -1.03 27.59
CA PRO A 421 -20.00 -1.83 28.58
C PRO A 421 -19.53 -1.41 29.97
N GLU A 422 -20.49 -1.15 30.88
CA GLU A 422 -20.26 -0.80 32.28
C GLU A 422 -19.52 -1.91 33.04
#